data_5e70068f85e369ce60101f0e19a0593f
#
_entry.id   5e70068f85e369ce60101f0e19a0593f
#
_cell.length_a   1.000
_cell.length_b   1.000
_cell.length_c   1.000
_cell.angle_alpha   90.00
_cell.angle_beta   90.00
_cell.angle_gamma   90.00
#
_symmetry.space_group_name_H-M   'P 1'
#
loop_
_entity.id
_entity.type
_entity.pdbx_description
1 polymer ?
#
loop_
_entity_poly.entity_id
_entity_poly.type
_entity_poly.pdbx_seq_one_letter_code
_entity_poly.pdbx_strand_id
1 'polypeptide(L)'
;MNVFILCTGRCGSMTFIEACKQITNYSCGHESREHLLGADRLNYPKNHIEADNRLSWLLGRLEAAYGDHAFYVHLKRDDTDTACSYTKRYERGIIRAYREDILFGSSPDYDPMAVCLDFCQTINANIAAFLKDKTQTMPFSFEYAKRDFAEFWNRIGAKGDLERALAAWDITYNASKPEQRVFPSRSDAPFFLKFRRKMKRMLHEFPTFIRNV
;
A
#
# COMPACT_ATOMS: atom_id res chain seq x y z
N MET A 1 -16.15 12.49 11.09
CA MET A 1 -15.88 11.97 9.71
C MET A 1 -14.65 11.10 9.77
N ASN A 2 -14.62 9.96 9.07
CA ASN A 2 -13.41 9.15 8.98
C ASN A 2 -12.52 9.62 7.82
N VAL A 3 -11.22 9.39 7.93
CA VAL A 3 -10.22 9.80 6.96
C VAL A 3 -9.38 8.60 6.55
N PHE A 4 -9.23 8.35 5.26
CA PHE A 4 -8.45 7.24 4.73
C PHE A 4 -7.29 7.73 3.86
N ILE A 5 -6.08 7.36 4.25
CA ILE A 5 -4.85 7.67 3.51
C ILE A 5 -4.57 6.47 2.60
N LEU A 6 -4.98 6.60 1.34
CA LEU A 6 -4.78 5.60 0.32
C LEU A 6 -3.42 5.79 -0.34
N CYS A 7 -2.67 4.71 -0.47
CA CYS A 7 -1.30 4.79 -0.95
C CYS A 7 -0.76 3.43 -1.40
N THR A 8 0.37 3.46 -2.08
CA THR A 8 1.13 2.25 -2.44
C THR A 8 1.80 1.57 -1.24
N GLY A 9 2.02 2.31 -0.13
CA GLY A 9 3.03 1.99 0.87
C GLY A 9 4.42 2.47 0.44
N ARG A 10 5.37 2.56 1.37
CA ARG A 10 6.73 3.08 1.14
C ARG A 10 6.80 4.55 0.67
N CYS A 11 5.72 5.26 0.79
CA CYS A 11 5.52 6.66 0.40
C CYS A 11 5.39 7.64 1.58
N GLY A 12 5.78 7.24 2.80
CA GLY A 12 5.71 8.11 3.98
C GLY A 12 4.45 7.95 4.84
N SER A 13 3.64 6.91 4.64
CA SER A 13 2.40 6.66 5.41
C SER A 13 2.63 6.55 6.92
N MET A 14 3.75 5.98 7.35
CA MET A 14 4.12 5.95 8.77
C MET A 14 4.37 7.35 9.32
N THR A 15 5.15 8.19 8.61
CA THR A 15 5.40 9.59 9.00
C THR A 15 4.09 10.38 9.05
N PHE A 16 3.19 10.13 8.10
CA PHE A 16 1.87 10.77 8.08
C PHE A 16 1.10 10.49 9.39
N ILE A 17 1.06 9.23 9.81
CA ILE A 17 0.37 8.85 11.06
C ILE A 17 1.11 9.36 12.30
N GLU A 18 2.45 9.38 12.32
CA GLU A 18 3.20 10.00 13.42
C GLU A 18 2.87 11.49 13.58
N ALA A 19 2.73 12.23 12.46
CA ALA A 19 2.25 13.59 12.48
C ALA A 19 0.80 13.71 12.99
N CYS A 20 -0.09 12.78 12.59
CA CYS A 20 -1.48 12.75 13.04
C CYS A 20 -1.64 12.51 14.56
N LYS A 21 -0.65 11.94 15.24
CA LYS A 21 -0.68 11.77 16.72
C LYS A 21 -0.74 13.09 17.49
N GLN A 22 -0.45 14.21 16.84
CA GLN A 22 -0.58 15.55 17.41
C GLN A 22 -2.00 16.13 17.29
N ILE A 23 -2.90 15.41 16.58
CA ILE A 23 -4.32 15.77 16.45
C ILE A 23 -5.10 15.24 17.65
N THR A 24 -5.92 16.07 18.27
CA THR A 24 -6.64 15.72 19.49
C THR A 24 -8.11 15.35 19.30
N ASN A 25 -8.70 15.73 18.16
CA ASN A 25 -10.10 15.48 17.84
C ASN A 25 -10.32 14.29 16.84
N TYR A 26 -9.23 13.59 16.49
CA TYR A 26 -9.24 12.33 15.75
C TYR A 26 -8.36 11.30 16.46
N SER A 27 -8.76 10.04 16.43
CA SER A 27 -7.83 8.93 16.65
C SER A 27 -7.10 8.63 15.35
N CYS A 28 -5.94 7.98 15.41
CA CYS A 28 -5.21 7.58 14.21
C CYS A 28 -4.59 6.20 14.33
N GLY A 29 -4.41 5.52 13.20
CA GLY A 29 -3.81 4.20 13.10
C GLY A 29 -3.04 3.99 11.81
N HIS A 30 -2.02 3.13 11.88
CA HIS A 30 -1.27 2.64 10.73
C HIS A 30 -1.46 1.14 10.60
N GLU A 31 -2.10 0.71 9.51
CA GLU A 31 -2.41 -0.72 9.24
C GLU A 31 -3.12 -1.40 10.44
N SER A 32 -3.96 -0.62 11.15
CA SER A 32 -4.45 -1.00 12.48
C SER A 32 -5.42 -2.19 12.46
N ARG A 33 -6.02 -2.49 11.30
CA ARG A 33 -6.99 -3.57 11.13
C ARG A 33 -6.60 -4.60 10.06
N GLU A 34 -5.32 -4.64 9.67
CA GLU A 34 -4.84 -5.50 8.59
C GLU A 34 -5.10 -7.00 8.81
N HIS A 35 -5.18 -7.43 10.06
CA HIS A 35 -5.38 -8.82 10.48
C HIS A 35 -6.87 -9.22 10.61
N LEU A 36 -7.79 -8.26 10.49
CA LEU A 36 -9.21 -8.50 10.64
C LEU A 36 -9.87 -8.90 9.31
N LEU A 37 -11.01 -9.59 9.39
CA LEU A 37 -11.78 -10.08 8.25
C LEU A 37 -13.22 -9.53 8.27
N GLY A 38 -13.94 -9.74 7.18
CA GLY A 38 -15.35 -9.39 7.08
C GLY A 38 -15.62 -7.92 7.39
N ALA A 39 -16.72 -7.62 8.05
CA ALA A 39 -17.11 -6.26 8.41
C ALA A 39 -16.11 -5.59 9.35
N ASP A 40 -15.47 -6.33 10.25
CA ASP A 40 -14.53 -5.81 11.23
C ASP A 40 -13.29 -5.18 10.60
N ARG A 41 -12.90 -5.62 9.40
CA ARG A 41 -11.76 -5.06 8.64
C ARG A 41 -11.91 -3.57 8.35
N LEU A 42 -13.13 -3.09 8.17
CA LEU A 42 -13.44 -1.69 7.84
C LEU A 42 -14.25 -0.97 8.93
N ASN A 43 -14.52 -1.61 10.08
CA ASN A 43 -15.30 -1.03 11.16
C ASN A 43 -14.44 -0.10 12.03
N TYR A 44 -13.98 1.02 11.48
CA TYR A 44 -13.19 2.01 12.22
C TYR A 44 -14.08 2.85 13.17
N PRO A 45 -13.54 3.33 14.30
CA PRO A 45 -14.26 4.26 15.17
C PRO A 45 -14.58 5.58 14.43
N LYS A 46 -15.54 6.33 14.95
CA LYS A 46 -15.82 7.68 14.40
C LYS A 46 -14.63 8.61 14.60
N ASN A 47 -14.41 9.54 13.68
CA ASN A 47 -13.30 10.48 13.69
C ASN A 47 -11.95 9.77 13.80
N HIS A 48 -11.70 8.85 12.88
CA HIS A 48 -10.47 8.08 12.78
C HIS A 48 -9.73 8.38 11.49
N ILE A 49 -8.42 8.50 11.58
CA ILE A 49 -7.49 8.63 10.45
C ILE A 49 -6.73 7.32 10.32
N GLU A 50 -6.92 6.62 9.22
CA GLU A 50 -6.22 5.35 8.96
C GLU A 50 -5.31 5.45 7.74
N ALA A 51 -4.07 5.05 7.86
CA ALA A 51 -3.17 4.84 6.73
C ALA A 51 -2.85 3.35 6.59
N ASP A 52 -3.40 2.73 5.57
CA ASP A 52 -3.19 1.32 5.27
C ASP A 52 -3.15 1.11 3.76
N ASN A 53 -1.98 0.74 3.22
CA ASN A 53 -1.78 0.49 1.80
C ASN A 53 -2.63 -0.68 1.27
N ARG A 54 -3.09 -1.58 2.14
CA ARG A 54 -3.97 -2.70 1.76
C ARG A 54 -5.40 -2.27 1.49
N LEU A 55 -5.82 -1.08 1.95
CA LEU A 55 -7.13 -0.51 1.59
C LEU A 55 -7.24 -0.28 0.08
N SER A 56 -6.12 -0.07 -0.61
CA SER A 56 -6.08 0.06 -2.07
C SER A 56 -6.50 -1.22 -2.83
N TRP A 57 -6.58 -2.36 -2.13
CA TRP A 57 -7.13 -3.63 -2.63
C TRP A 57 -8.59 -3.85 -2.22
N LEU A 58 -9.14 -2.98 -1.37
CA LEU A 58 -10.48 -3.10 -0.80
C LEU A 58 -11.38 -1.92 -1.18
N LEU A 59 -11.08 -1.21 -2.27
CA LEU A 59 -11.76 0.04 -2.66
C LEU A 59 -13.26 -0.13 -2.83
N GLY A 60 -13.74 -1.22 -3.43
CA GLY A 60 -15.17 -1.50 -3.56
C GLY A 60 -15.86 -1.72 -2.20
N ARG A 61 -15.16 -2.32 -1.23
CA ARG A 61 -15.68 -2.46 0.14
C ARG A 61 -15.65 -1.16 0.91
N LEU A 62 -14.62 -0.34 0.67
CA LEU A 62 -14.50 0.98 1.25
C LEU A 62 -15.62 1.90 0.74
N GLU A 63 -15.93 1.78 -0.57
CA GLU A 63 -17.10 2.43 -1.18
C GLU A 63 -18.40 2.04 -0.48
N ALA A 64 -18.65 0.76 -0.34
CA ALA A 64 -19.89 0.27 0.28
C ALA A 64 -20.03 0.67 1.76
N ALA A 65 -18.90 0.79 2.49
CA ALA A 65 -18.90 1.12 3.91
C ALA A 65 -18.98 2.64 4.20
N TYR A 66 -18.33 3.45 3.37
CA TYR A 66 -18.14 4.88 3.64
C TYR A 66 -18.60 5.80 2.52
N GLY A 67 -18.54 5.35 1.25
CA GLY A 67 -18.93 6.14 0.08
C GLY A 67 -18.31 7.54 0.10
N ASP A 68 -19.16 8.56 -0.01
CA ASP A 68 -18.77 9.98 0.04
C ASP A 68 -18.87 10.60 1.45
N HIS A 69 -19.06 9.75 2.49
CA HIS A 69 -19.13 10.19 3.91
C HIS A 69 -17.77 10.19 4.60
N ALA A 70 -16.70 9.80 3.92
CA ALA A 70 -15.33 9.86 4.42
C ALA A 70 -14.51 10.87 3.63
N PHE A 71 -13.38 11.29 4.22
CA PHE A 71 -12.37 12.08 3.54
C PHE A 71 -11.25 11.16 3.07
N TYR A 72 -10.84 11.28 1.81
CA TYR A 72 -9.82 10.44 1.21
C TYR A 72 -8.59 11.25 0.82
N VAL A 73 -7.43 10.78 1.22
CA VAL A 73 -6.14 11.35 0.81
C VAL A 73 -5.43 10.36 -0.11
N HIS A 74 -5.04 10.77 -1.30
CA HIS A 74 -4.15 10.01 -2.16
C HIS A 74 -2.71 10.42 -1.84
N LEU A 75 -2.06 9.70 -0.94
CA LEU A 75 -0.67 9.93 -0.58
C LEU A 75 0.25 9.28 -1.62
N LYS A 76 0.99 10.12 -2.33
CA LYS A 76 1.96 9.72 -3.35
C LYS A 76 3.38 10.14 -2.96
N ARG A 77 4.33 9.39 -3.44
CA ARG A 77 5.73 9.69 -3.56
C ARG A 77 6.15 9.36 -4.99
N ASP A 78 7.23 9.93 -5.50
CA ASP A 78 7.78 9.53 -6.80
C ASP A 78 7.78 8.00 -6.96
N ASP A 79 7.24 7.51 -8.09
CA ASP A 79 7.06 6.08 -8.32
C ASP A 79 8.38 5.34 -8.42
N THR A 80 9.45 5.98 -8.96
CA THR A 80 10.79 5.40 -9.06
C THR A 80 11.41 5.22 -7.68
N ASP A 81 11.30 6.23 -6.83
CA ASP A 81 11.78 6.21 -5.44
C ASP A 81 11.02 5.16 -4.60
N THR A 82 9.72 5.06 -4.81
CA THR A 82 8.86 4.07 -4.14
C THR A 82 9.23 2.67 -4.59
N ALA A 83 9.37 2.44 -5.90
CA ALA A 83 9.79 1.18 -6.48
C ALA A 83 11.19 0.78 -5.98
N CYS A 84 12.15 1.71 -5.96
CA CYS A 84 13.48 1.48 -5.39
C CYS A 84 13.43 1.09 -3.90
N SER A 85 12.49 1.62 -3.13
CA SER A 85 12.26 1.17 -1.75
C SER A 85 11.68 -0.24 -1.67
N TYR A 86 10.84 -0.65 -2.65
CA TYR A 86 10.27 -1.98 -2.73
C TYR A 86 11.27 -3.05 -3.18
N THR A 87 12.22 -2.73 -4.07
CA THR A 87 13.27 -3.70 -4.47
C THR A 87 14.06 -4.20 -3.27
N LYS A 88 14.27 -3.38 -2.24
CA LYS A 88 14.92 -3.76 -0.96
C LYS A 88 14.09 -4.74 -0.13
N ARG A 89 12.84 -4.98 -0.50
CA ARG A 89 11.88 -5.87 0.18
C ARG A 89 11.21 -6.83 -0.80
N TYR A 90 11.80 -7.07 -1.95
CA TYR A 90 11.21 -7.78 -3.08
C TYR A 90 10.68 -9.17 -2.74
N GLU A 91 11.32 -9.86 -1.79
CA GLU A 91 10.97 -11.22 -1.37
C GLU A 91 9.94 -11.29 -0.23
N ARG A 92 9.32 -10.15 0.17
CA ARG A 92 8.40 -10.15 1.32
C ARG A 92 7.26 -9.14 1.18
N GLY A 93 6.19 -9.38 1.97
CA GLY A 93 5.04 -8.49 2.08
C GLY A 93 4.25 -8.38 0.77
N ILE A 94 3.66 -7.22 0.55
CA ILE A 94 2.71 -7.00 -0.54
C ILE A 94 3.35 -7.11 -1.92
N ILE A 95 4.62 -6.70 -2.07
CA ILE A 95 5.30 -6.81 -3.36
C ILE A 95 5.57 -8.27 -3.74
N ARG A 96 5.86 -9.14 -2.77
CA ARG A 96 5.93 -10.58 -3.03
C ARG A 96 4.58 -11.14 -3.47
N ALA A 97 3.51 -10.77 -2.76
CA ALA A 97 2.16 -11.21 -3.11
C ALA A 97 1.75 -10.73 -4.51
N TYR A 98 2.07 -9.47 -4.86
CA TYR A 98 1.84 -8.94 -6.20
C TYR A 98 2.56 -9.76 -7.27
N ARG A 99 3.86 -9.96 -7.11
CA ARG A 99 4.67 -10.73 -8.05
C ARG A 99 4.25 -12.19 -8.19
N GLU A 100 3.98 -12.87 -7.07
CA GLU A 100 3.77 -14.32 -7.07
C GLU A 100 2.32 -14.72 -7.30
N ASP A 101 1.37 -13.93 -6.77
CA ASP A 101 -0.02 -14.31 -6.72
C ASP A 101 -0.91 -13.46 -7.64
N ILE A 102 -0.65 -12.15 -7.79
CA ILE A 102 -1.39 -11.29 -8.72
C ILE A 102 -0.86 -11.44 -10.15
N LEU A 103 0.46 -11.28 -10.36
CA LEU A 103 1.09 -11.49 -11.67
C LEU A 103 1.33 -12.97 -12.01
N PHE A 104 0.86 -13.87 -11.16
CA PHE A 104 0.96 -15.31 -11.31
C PHE A 104 2.39 -15.82 -11.58
N GLY A 105 3.34 -15.33 -10.79
CA GLY A 105 4.73 -15.68 -10.97
C GLY A 105 5.28 -15.10 -12.26
N SER A 106 5.26 -13.78 -12.37
CA SER A 106 5.86 -13.02 -13.49
C SER A 106 7.18 -13.66 -13.93
N SER A 107 7.46 -13.61 -15.23
CA SER A 107 8.66 -14.24 -15.80
C SER A 107 9.87 -14.01 -14.91
N PRO A 108 10.67 -15.06 -14.61
CA PRO A 108 11.90 -14.91 -13.82
C PRO A 108 12.92 -13.94 -14.47
N ASP A 109 12.66 -13.52 -15.70
CA ASP A 109 13.51 -12.60 -16.46
C ASP A 109 13.12 -11.12 -16.28
N TYR A 110 11.99 -10.81 -15.59
CA TYR A 110 11.66 -9.43 -15.32
C TYR A 110 12.58 -8.81 -14.26
N ASP A 111 13.06 -7.62 -14.58
CA ASP A 111 13.80 -6.80 -13.61
C ASP A 111 12.93 -6.49 -12.40
N PRO A 112 13.43 -6.72 -11.17
CA PRO A 112 12.70 -6.36 -9.94
C PRO A 112 12.22 -4.91 -9.90
N MET A 113 12.98 -4.00 -10.49
CA MET A 113 12.58 -2.58 -10.55
C MET A 113 11.35 -2.38 -11.43
N ALA A 114 11.29 -3.07 -12.59
CA ALA A 114 10.14 -3.00 -13.48
C ALA A 114 8.87 -3.54 -12.80
N VAL A 115 8.96 -4.65 -12.08
CA VAL A 115 7.83 -5.21 -11.31
C VAL A 115 7.37 -4.26 -10.21
N CYS A 116 8.30 -3.60 -9.50
CA CYS A 116 7.96 -2.66 -8.45
C CYS A 116 7.33 -1.37 -9.01
N LEU A 117 7.77 -0.90 -10.18
CA LEU A 117 7.15 0.23 -10.88
C LEU A 117 5.73 -0.12 -11.34
N ASP A 118 5.53 -1.27 -11.96
CA ASP A 118 4.22 -1.77 -12.38
C ASP A 118 3.24 -1.85 -11.19
N PHE A 119 3.71 -2.35 -10.04
CA PHE A 119 2.94 -2.34 -8.80
C PHE A 119 2.53 -0.92 -8.39
N CYS A 120 3.48 0.03 -8.35
CA CYS A 120 3.19 1.41 -7.95
C CYS A 120 2.18 2.07 -8.89
N GLN A 121 2.37 1.92 -10.21
CA GLN A 121 1.47 2.46 -11.22
C GLN A 121 0.07 1.85 -11.13
N THR A 122 -0.03 0.53 -10.97
CA THR A 122 -1.30 -0.18 -10.82
C THR A 122 -2.08 0.33 -9.60
N ILE A 123 -1.43 0.41 -8.44
CA ILE A 123 -2.09 0.88 -7.22
C ILE A 123 -2.51 2.35 -7.34
N ASN A 124 -1.63 3.22 -7.84
CA ASN A 124 -1.95 4.63 -8.01
C ASN A 124 -3.09 4.84 -9.01
N ALA A 125 -3.15 4.07 -10.09
CA ALA A 125 -4.25 4.10 -11.06
C ALA A 125 -5.58 3.66 -10.43
N ASN A 126 -5.58 2.58 -9.64
CA ASN A 126 -6.77 2.09 -8.95
C ASN A 126 -7.30 3.12 -7.94
N ILE A 127 -6.41 3.76 -7.16
CA ILE A 127 -6.79 4.82 -6.22
C ILE A 127 -7.37 6.01 -6.99
N ALA A 128 -6.71 6.45 -8.06
CA ALA A 128 -7.19 7.59 -8.86
C ALA A 128 -8.57 7.31 -9.48
N ALA A 129 -8.80 6.10 -9.99
CA ALA A 129 -10.10 5.69 -10.52
C ALA A 129 -11.19 5.70 -9.42
N PHE A 130 -10.89 5.19 -8.23
CA PHE A 130 -11.80 5.21 -7.09
C PHE A 130 -12.17 6.63 -6.64
N LEU A 131 -11.20 7.55 -6.67
CA LEU A 131 -11.39 8.91 -6.19
C LEU A 131 -12.06 9.84 -7.21
N LYS A 132 -12.22 9.42 -8.47
CA LYS A 132 -12.69 10.26 -9.58
C LYS A 132 -14.01 10.97 -9.27
N ASP A 133 -14.93 10.26 -8.63
CA ASP A 133 -16.28 10.75 -8.36
C ASP A 133 -16.51 11.10 -6.88
N LYS A 134 -15.43 11.18 -6.07
CA LYS A 134 -15.50 11.55 -4.65
C LYS A 134 -15.37 13.05 -4.45
N THR A 135 -16.22 13.62 -3.60
CA THR A 135 -16.24 15.05 -3.30
C THR A 135 -15.24 15.45 -2.21
N GLN A 136 -14.97 14.54 -1.28
CA GLN A 136 -14.11 14.75 -0.11
C GLN A 136 -12.74 14.10 -0.33
N THR A 137 -11.93 14.69 -1.22
CA THR A 137 -10.62 14.13 -1.58
C THR A 137 -9.51 15.18 -1.54
N MET A 138 -8.29 14.70 -1.36
CA MET A 138 -7.09 15.54 -1.42
C MET A 138 -5.91 14.74 -2.01
N PRO A 139 -5.22 15.27 -3.04
CA PRO A 139 -3.90 14.78 -3.41
C PRO A 139 -2.89 15.20 -2.35
N PHE A 140 -1.94 14.33 -2.04
CA PHE A 140 -0.86 14.61 -1.10
C PHE A 140 0.45 14.09 -1.67
N SER A 141 1.45 14.98 -1.83
CA SER A 141 2.78 14.61 -2.30
C SER A 141 3.77 14.55 -1.14
N PHE A 142 4.50 13.43 -1.03
CA PHE A 142 5.56 13.27 -0.05
C PHE A 142 6.64 14.35 -0.20
N GLU A 143 6.92 14.78 -1.42
CA GLU A 143 7.93 15.79 -1.75
C GLU A 143 7.55 17.19 -1.21
N TYR A 144 6.25 17.43 -1.01
CA TYR A 144 5.71 18.67 -0.45
C TYR A 144 5.00 18.44 0.90
N ALA A 145 5.42 17.42 1.64
CA ALA A 145 4.69 16.88 2.77
C ALA A 145 4.26 17.90 3.82
N LYS A 146 5.13 18.84 4.20
CA LYS A 146 4.76 19.87 5.21
C LYS A 146 3.67 20.81 4.72
N ARG A 147 3.74 21.24 3.46
CA ARG A 147 2.72 22.09 2.83
C ARG A 147 1.37 21.36 2.77
N ASP A 148 1.40 20.16 2.23
CA ASP A 148 0.20 19.36 2.01
C ASP A 148 -0.40 18.89 3.36
N PHE A 149 0.43 18.67 4.40
CA PHE A 149 -0.06 18.31 5.72
C PHE A 149 -0.74 19.50 6.42
N ALA A 150 -0.24 20.72 6.24
CA ALA A 150 -0.90 21.92 6.74
C ALA A 150 -2.27 22.15 6.06
N GLU A 151 -2.37 21.90 4.75
CA GLU A 151 -3.64 21.91 4.04
C GLU A 151 -4.58 20.80 4.53
N PHE A 152 -4.09 19.56 4.66
CA PHE A 152 -4.83 18.44 5.21
C PHE A 152 -5.42 18.76 6.58
N TRP A 153 -4.59 19.29 7.48
CA TRP A 153 -5.00 19.71 8.83
C TRP A 153 -6.20 20.65 8.81
N ASN A 154 -6.14 21.67 7.96
CA ASN A 154 -7.22 22.65 7.81
C ASN A 154 -8.48 22.01 7.22
N ARG A 155 -8.34 21.16 6.20
CA ARG A 155 -9.48 20.55 5.49
C ARG A 155 -10.28 19.58 6.35
N ILE A 156 -9.64 18.85 7.26
CA ILE A 156 -10.35 17.96 8.19
C ILE A 156 -10.80 18.66 9.49
N GLY A 157 -10.47 19.96 9.67
CA GLY A 157 -10.74 20.68 10.91
C GLY A 157 -10.00 20.12 12.11
N ALA A 158 -8.74 19.70 11.91
CA ALA A 158 -7.91 19.14 12.97
C ALA A 158 -7.66 20.15 14.10
N LYS A 159 -7.63 19.64 15.33
CA LYS A 159 -7.26 20.41 16.54
C LYS A 159 -6.05 19.74 17.17
N GLY A 160 -5.16 20.55 17.77
CA GLY A 160 -3.94 20.03 18.40
C GLY A 160 -2.73 20.91 18.13
N ASP A 161 -1.55 20.30 18.04
CA ASP A 161 -0.27 20.99 17.84
C ASP A 161 0.23 20.79 16.40
N LEU A 162 -0.08 21.75 15.52
CA LEU A 162 0.32 21.71 14.12
C LEU A 162 1.85 21.82 13.94
N GLU A 163 2.54 22.64 14.76
CA GLU A 163 3.99 22.81 14.64
C GLU A 163 4.71 21.50 14.91
N ARG A 164 4.31 20.82 15.97
CA ARG A 164 4.85 19.51 16.33
C ARG A 164 4.50 18.43 15.30
N ALA A 165 3.31 18.50 14.72
CA ALA A 165 2.92 17.61 13.64
C ALA A 165 3.79 17.81 12.38
N LEU A 166 4.10 19.07 12.03
CA LEU A 166 4.98 19.38 10.90
C LEU A 166 6.44 18.98 11.16
N ALA A 167 6.90 19.06 12.41
CA ALA A 167 8.25 18.61 12.79
C ALA A 167 8.45 17.09 12.63
N ALA A 168 7.38 16.28 12.66
CA ALA A 168 7.46 14.84 12.41
C ALA A 168 7.97 14.53 10.98
N TRP A 169 7.79 15.42 10.03
CA TRP A 169 8.27 15.24 8.64
C TRP A 169 9.78 15.47 8.46
N ASP A 170 10.46 15.97 9.48
CA ASP A 170 11.93 16.09 9.48
C ASP A 170 12.61 14.77 9.89
N ILE A 171 11.82 13.79 10.38
CA ILE A 171 12.32 12.52 10.90
C ILE A 171 12.01 11.41 9.89
N THR A 172 13.02 10.62 9.54
CA THR A 172 12.84 9.46 8.67
C THR A 172 12.38 8.26 9.48
N TYR A 173 11.09 7.89 9.35
CA TYR A 173 10.53 6.69 9.96
C TYR A 173 10.63 5.49 9.01
N ASN A 174 10.93 4.32 9.56
CA ASN A 174 10.89 3.04 8.84
C ASN A 174 11.75 2.98 7.56
N ALA A 175 12.89 3.68 7.52
CA ALA A 175 13.86 3.53 6.45
C ALA A 175 14.36 2.08 6.38
N SER A 176 14.37 1.49 5.18
CA SER A 176 14.99 0.18 5.00
C SER A 176 16.49 0.33 5.20
N LYS A 177 17.06 -0.38 6.19
CA LYS A 177 18.52 -0.50 6.28
C LYS A 177 19.02 -1.12 4.97
N PRO A 178 20.16 -0.68 4.42
CA PRO A 178 20.75 -1.34 3.27
C PRO A 178 21.13 -2.76 3.70
N GLU A 179 20.33 -3.74 3.32
CA GLU A 179 20.76 -5.14 3.36
C GLU A 179 21.64 -5.34 2.13
N GLN A 180 22.90 -5.65 2.35
CA GLN A 180 23.76 -6.21 1.30
C GLN A 180 23.17 -7.58 0.91
N ARG A 181 22.32 -7.59 -0.12
CA ARG A 181 21.83 -8.84 -0.70
C ARG A 181 22.64 -9.12 -1.94
N VAL A 182 23.44 -10.16 -1.84
CA VAL A 182 23.89 -10.93 -2.99
C VAL A 182 22.63 -11.65 -3.49
N PHE A 183 22.08 -11.25 -4.64
CA PHE A 183 21.05 -12.03 -5.30
C PHE A 183 21.67 -13.36 -5.70
N PRO A 184 21.15 -14.52 -5.26
CA PRO A 184 21.69 -15.79 -5.67
C PRO A 184 21.60 -15.89 -7.19
N SER A 185 22.70 -16.26 -7.82
CA SER A 185 22.75 -16.48 -9.25
C SER A 185 21.74 -17.57 -9.66
N ARG A 186 21.34 -17.60 -10.91
CA ARG A 186 20.34 -18.55 -11.47
C ARG A 186 20.69 -20.03 -11.16
N SER A 187 21.94 -20.33 -10.81
CA SER A 187 22.45 -21.66 -10.45
C SER A 187 22.09 -22.10 -9.02
N ASP A 188 21.81 -21.16 -8.12
CA ASP A 188 21.73 -21.42 -6.68
C ASP A 188 20.29 -21.57 -6.15
N ALA A 189 19.29 -21.59 -7.02
CA ALA A 189 17.90 -21.78 -6.62
C ALA A 189 17.69 -23.20 -6.04
N PRO A 190 17.18 -23.34 -4.80
CA PRO A 190 16.97 -24.65 -4.21
C PRO A 190 16.11 -25.55 -5.10
N PHE A 191 16.48 -26.81 -5.23
CA PHE A 191 15.81 -27.86 -6.02
C PHE A 191 14.29 -27.89 -5.79
N PHE A 192 13.84 -27.65 -4.56
CA PHE A 192 12.42 -27.59 -4.18
C PHE A 192 11.62 -26.45 -4.85
N LEU A 193 12.22 -25.28 -5.11
CA LEU A 193 11.55 -24.20 -5.84
C LEU A 193 11.37 -24.54 -7.32
N LYS A 194 12.36 -25.21 -7.91
CA LYS A 194 12.28 -25.70 -9.30
C LYS A 194 11.22 -26.78 -9.45
N PHE A 195 11.09 -27.66 -8.47
CA PHE A 195 10.10 -28.75 -8.46
C PHE A 195 8.67 -28.23 -8.29
N ARG A 196 8.45 -27.27 -7.38
CA ARG A 196 7.13 -26.64 -7.16
C ARG A 196 6.63 -25.86 -8.38
N ARG A 197 7.54 -25.18 -9.11
CA ARG A 197 7.23 -24.50 -10.38
C ARG A 197 6.91 -25.48 -11.51
N LYS A 198 7.64 -26.59 -11.60
CA LYS A 198 7.41 -27.64 -12.58
C LYS A 198 6.08 -28.37 -12.34
N MET A 199 5.73 -28.63 -11.07
CA MET A 199 4.45 -29.25 -10.71
C MET A 199 3.25 -28.33 -10.97
N LYS A 200 3.34 -27.01 -10.68
CA LYS A 200 2.31 -26.04 -11.05
C LYS A 200 2.09 -25.97 -12.58
N ARG A 201 3.14 -26.05 -13.38
CA ARG A 201 3.06 -26.11 -14.84
C ARG A 201 2.40 -27.39 -15.34
N MET A 202 2.78 -28.56 -14.79
CA MET A 202 2.17 -29.86 -15.16
C MET A 202 0.68 -29.93 -14.82
N LEU A 203 0.24 -29.33 -13.70
CA LEU A 203 -1.19 -29.29 -13.34
C LEU A 203 -2.03 -28.37 -14.23
N HIS A 204 -1.41 -27.43 -14.95
CA HIS A 204 -2.09 -26.56 -15.91
C HIS A 204 -2.13 -27.14 -17.35
N GLU A 205 -1.26 -28.09 -17.66
CA GLU A 205 -1.16 -28.69 -19.00
C GLU A 205 -2.01 -29.96 -19.17
N PHE A 206 -2.74 -30.42 -18.14
CA PHE A 206 -3.70 -31.51 -18.28
C PHE A 206 -5.10 -30.95 -18.58
N PRO A 207 -5.60 -31.06 -19.84
CA PRO A 207 -7.01 -30.79 -20.11
C PRO A 207 -7.84 -31.87 -19.41
N THR A 208 -8.93 -31.42 -18.83
CA THR A 208 -10.04 -32.22 -18.27
C THR A 208 -10.43 -33.40 -19.16
N PHE A 209 -9.90 -34.57 -18.87
CA PHE A 209 -10.41 -35.85 -19.37
C PHE A 209 -10.85 -36.67 -18.16
N ILE A 210 -12.01 -36.37 -17.58
CA ILE A 210 -12.92 -37.29 -16.87
C ILE A 210 -14.24 -36.51 -16.66
N ARG A 211 -15.09 -36.55 -17.68
CA ARG A 211 -16.54 -36.53 -17.52
C ARG A 211 -17.07 -37.60 -18.45
N ASN A 212 -17.48 -38.69 -17.86
CA ASN A 212 -18.40 -39.73 -18.28
C ASN A 212 -17.88 -41.11 -17.86
N VAL A 213 -18.23 -41.54 -16.65
CA VAL A 213 -18.82 -42.84 -16.36
C VAL A 213 -19.72 -42.62 -15.15
#